data_2bef508709ed436fb98b1f7f2e3dbda0
#
_entry.id   2bef508709ed436fb98b1f7f2e3dbda0
#
_cell.length_a   1.000
_cell.length_b   1.000
_cell.length_c   1.000
_cell.angle_alpha   90.00
_cell.angle_beta   90.00
_cell.angle_gamma   90.00
#
_symmetry.space_group_name_H-M   'P 1'
#
loop_
_entity.id
_entity.type
_entity.pdbx_description
1 polymer ?
#
loop_
_entity_poly.entity_id
_entity_poly.type
_entity_poly.pdbx_seq_one_letter_code
_entity_poly.pdbx_strand_id
1 'polypeptide(L)'
;MALVGILTAIDSAIFSLNDSFSGLGANSFSIAPKDEELSSNRRGRQAKRGEPITFHQAMEFKERYDFPSKVSVSLDCTSNAAIKYGEEKTNPTVAVYAIDENYLEVRNFEVEHGRAFTPHEVANGANRVILGAEIFKTLFKSKPEKALDKTVSIGSMKYRVVGILKSKGTSMNSNDDRRVLIPLMDGKRYYAGSNQNYQLLIGLTDATQMEAAETSAIGLMRSVRRLKAAQENDF
;
A
#
# COMPACT_ATOMS: atom_id res chain seq x y z
N MET A 1 -23.88 -26.32 -31.93
CA MET A 1 -23.45 -26.73 -30.58
C MET A 1 -21.99 -26.46 -30.29
N ALA A 2 -21.05 -26.67 -31.24
CA ALA A 2 -19.62 -26.41 -30.99
C ALA A 2 -19.26 -24.95 -30.73
N LEU A 3 -19.92 -23.98 -31.38
CA LEU A 3 -19.63 -22.56 -31.28
C LEU A 3 -19.94 -21.96 -29.87
N VAL A 4 -21.01 -22.45 -29.24
CA VAL A 4 -21.39 -22.02 -27.88
C VAL A 4 -20.39 -22.53 -26.85
N GLY A 5 -19.87 -23.77 -27.04
CA GLY A 5 -18.85 -24.34 -26.14
C GLY A 5 -17.50 -23.58 -26.21
N ILE A 6 -17.15 -23.05 -27.39
CA ILE A 6 -15.90 -22.27 -27.56
C ILE A 6 -16.06 -20.88 -26.92
N LEU A 7 -17.21 -20.23 -27.07
CA LEU A 7 -17.47 -18.94 -26.43
C LEU A 7 -17.47 -19.03 -24.91
N THR A 8 -18.13 -20.05 -24.33
CA THR A 8 -18.12 -20.22 -22.87
C THR A 8 -16.74 -20.61 -22.32
N ALA A 9 -15.91 -21.31 -23.09
CA ALA A 9 -14.54 -21.62 -22.70
C ALA A 9 -13.64 -20.36 -22.73
N ILE A 10 -13.84 -19.48 -23.71
CA ILE A 10 -13.13 -18.20 -23.81
C ILE A 10 -13.55 -17.27 -22.68
N ASP A 11 -14.86 -17.15 -22.39
CA ASP A 11 -15.37 -16.34 -21.29
C ASP A 11 -14.88 -16.86 -19.93
N SER A 12 -14.85 -18.17 -19.71
CA SER A 12 -14.27 -18.78 -18.51
C SER A 12 -12.76 -18.53 -18.39
N ALA A 13 -12.04 -18.58 -19.50
CA ALA A 13 -10.59 -18.30 -19.49
C ALA A 13 -10.32 -16.81 -19.21
N ILE A 14 -11.09 -15.89 -19.82
CA ILE A 14 -11.00 -14.46 -19.56
C ILE A 14 -11.36 -14.16 -18.10
N PHE A 15 -12.41 -14.76 -17.57
CA PHE A 15 -12.80 -14.61 -16.16
C PHE A 15 -11.72 -15.13 -15.21
N SER A 16 -11.17 -16.30 -15.48
CA SER A 16 -10.07 -16.88 -14.67
C SER A 16 -8.78 -16.07 -14.75
N LEU A 17 -8.47 -15.49 -15.92
CA LEU A 17 -7.33 -14.58 -16.07
C LEU A 17 -7.59 -13.27 -15.31
N ASN A 18 -8.76 -12.67 -15.45
CA ASN A 18 -9.10 -11.44 -14.71
C ASN A 18 -9.08 -11.65 -13.20
N ASP A 19 -9.57 -12.79 -12.70
CA ASP A 19 -9.52 -13.14 -11.28
C ASP A 19 -8.07 -13.36 -10.81
N SER A 20 -7.23 -14.01 -11.60
CA SER A 20 -5.82 -14.19 -11.32
C SER A 20 -5.03 -12.87 -11.36
N PHE A 21 -5.35 -11.97 -12.29
CA PHE A 21 -4.74 -10.64 -12.39
C PHE A 21 -5.25 -9.71 -11.30
N SER A 22 -6.53 -9.78 -10.92
CA SER A 22 -7.07 -9.05 -9.77
C SER A 22 -6.38 -9.47 -8.47
N GLY A 23 -6.05 -10.76 -8.33
CA GLY A 23 -5.26 -11.31 -7.23
C GLY A 23 -3.84 -10.73 -7.13
N LEU A 24 -3.29 -10.22 -8.23
CA LEU A 24 -1.97 -9.59 -8.31
C LEU A 24 -2.01 -8.05 -8.15
N GLY A 25 -3.19 -7.44 -7.96
CA GLY A 25 -3.34 -5.99 -7.95
C GLY A 25 -3.24 -5.36 -9.35
N ALA A 26 -3.48 -6.13 -10.40
CA ALA A 26 -3.35 -5.69 -11.81
C ALA A 26 -4.32 -4.57 -12.20
N ASN A 27 -5.40 -4.38 -11.45
CA ASN A 27 -6.39 -3.33 -11.68
C ASN A 27 -6.11 -2.09 -10.81
N SER A 28 -4.86 -1.84 -10.47
CA SER A 28 -4.50 -0.68 -9.66
C SER A 28 -3.28 0.04 -10.22
N PHE A 29 -3.26 1.36 -10.06
CA PHE A 29 -2.09 2.19 -10.34
C PHE A 29 -1.74 3.05 -9.13
N SER A 30 -0.51 3.57 -9.11
CA SER A 30 -0.03 4.41 -8.02
C SER A 30 0.38 5.77 -8.52
N ILE A 31 0.15 6.79 -7.70
CA ILE A 31 0.71 8.12 -7.88
C ILE A 31 1.78 8.30 -6.81
N ALA A 32 2.99 8.52 -7.27
CA ALA A 32 4.16 8.78 -6.44
C ALA A 32 4.99 9.89 -7.10
N PRO A 33 5.86 10.59 -6.38
CA PRO A 33 6.77 11.54 -6.99
C PRO A 33 7.61 10.85 -8.06
N LYS A 34 7.84 11.55 -9.16
CA LYS A 34 8.66 11.05 -10.26
C LYS A 34 10.08 10.80 -9.75
N ASP A 35 10.44 9.53 -9.61
CA ASP A 35 11.84 9.16 -9.45
C ASP A 35 12.51 9.26 -10.80
N GLU A 36 13.56 10.06 -10.89
CA GLU A 36 14.30 10.18 -12.12
C GLU A 36 15.00 8.85 -12.39
N GLU A 37 14.59 8.18 -13.47
CA GLU A 37 15.38 7.12 -14.04
C GLU A 37 16.79 7.66 -14.28
N LEU A 38 17.78 6.99 -13.68
CA LEU A 38 19.20 7.18 -13.96
C LEU A 38 19.45 6.92 -15.45
N SER A 39 19.09 7.85 -16.30
CA SER A 39 19.56 7.83 -17.67
C SER A 39 21.06 8.13 -17.64
N SER A 40 21.84 7.07 -17.70
CA SER A 40 23.28 6.99 -17.53
C SER A 40 24.11 7.75 -18.56
N ASN A 41 23.58 8.77 -19.25
CA ASN A 41 24.31 9.37 -20.36
C ASN A 41 24.11 10.85 -20.61
N ARG A 42 23.94 11.69 -19.58
CA ARG A 42 24.12 13.16 -19.76
C ARG A 42 24.88 13.78 -18.60
N ARG A 43 26.17 14.07 -18.85
CA ARG A 43 27.04 14.89 -18.00
C ARG A 43 26.33 16.20 -17.60
N GLY A 44 26.12 16.45 -16.31
CA GLY A 44 26.00 17.78 -15.76
C GLY A 44 24.61 18.32 -15.43
N ARG A 45 23.50 17.55 -15.55
CA ARG A 45 22.20 17.97 -15.00
C ARG A 45 21.88 17.14 -13.75
N GLN A 46 21.84 17.78 -12.60
CA GLN A 46 21.25 17.16 -11.40
C GLN A 46 19.79 16.86 -11.73
N ALA A 47 19.46 15.58 -11.65
CA ALA A 47 18.12 15.08 -11.74
C ALA A 47 17.22 15.81 -10.75
N LYS A 48 16.17 16.44 -11.23
CA LYS A 48 15.20 17.13 -10.38
C LYS A 48 14.24 16.09 -9.85
N ARG A 49 14.49 15.59 -8.65
CA ARG A 49 13.58 14.70 -7.94
C ARG A 49 12.21 15.36 -7.84
N GLY A 50 11.15 14.64 -8.14
CA GLY A 50 9.79 15.11 -7.95
C GLY A 50 9.58 15.55 -6.48
N GLU A 51 8.77 16.56 -6.26
CA GLU A 51 8.46 16.98 -4.89
C GLU A 51 7.64 15.91 -4.17
N PRO A 52 7.93 15.60 -2.90
CA PRO A 52 7.14 14.64 -2.12
C PRO A 52 5.65 15.01 -2.11
N ILE A 53 4.79 14.01 -2.16
CA ILE A 53 3.35 14.21 -1.95
C ILE A 53 3.11 14.40 -0.46
N THR A 54 2.60 15.57 -0.09
CA THR A 54 2.29 15.89 1.31
C THR A 54 1.01 15.18 1.77
N PHE A 55 0.84 15.02 3.08
CA PHE A 55 -0.39 14.47 3.66
C PHE A 55 -1.65 15.22 3.20
N HIS A 56 -1.59 16.56 3.18
CA HIS A 56 -2.71 17.40 2.76
C HIS A 56 -3.08 17.14 1.30
N GLN A 57 -2.08 17.09 0.40
CA GLN A 57 -2.31 16.78 -1.01
C GLN A 57 -2.89 15.38 -1.22
N ALA A 58 -2.40 14.38 -0.49
CA ALA A 58 -2.90 13.02 -0.59
C ALA A 58 -4.37 12.91 -0.11
N MET A 59 -4.71 13.59 0.99
CA MET A 59 -6.08 13.59 1.50
C MET A 59 -7.03 14.41 0.62
N GLU A 60 -6.60 15.58 0.13
CA GLU A 60 -7.36 16.39 -0.82
C GLU A 60 -7.65 15.61 -2.11
N PHE A 61 -6.64 14.88 -2.62
CA PHE A 61 -6.83 14.01 -3.77
C PHE A 61 -7.86 12.90 -3.47
N LYS A 62 -7.70 12.18 -2.36
CA LYS A 62 -8.62 11.10 -1.97
C LYS A 62 -10.06 11.57 -1.85
N GLU A 63 -10.29 12.76 -1.31
CA GLU A 63 -11.62 13.35 -1.12
C GLU A 63 -12.25 13.82 -2.45
N ARG A 64 -11.44 14.35 -3.37
CA ARG A 64 -11.93 14.97 -4.61
C ARG A 64 -11.95 14.03 -5.81
N TYR A 65 -11.32 12.86 -5.71
CA TYR A 65 -11.28 11.91 -6.81
C TYR A 65 -12.61 11.16 -6.90
N ASP A 66 -13.42 11.52 -7.89
CA ASP A 66 -14.80 11.05 -8.07
C ASP A 66 -14.95 9.89 -9.08
N PHE A 67 -13.82 9.42 -9.65
CA PHE A 67 -13.84 8.26 -10.56
C PHE A 67 -14.25 6.99 -9.81
N PRO A 68 -15.05 6.08 -10.43
CA PRO A 68 -15.49 4.82 -9.81
C PRO A 68 -14.30 3.91 -9.43
N SER A 69 -13.74 4.12 -8.25
CA SER A 69 -12.51 3.47 -7.79
C SER A 69 -12.39 3.54 -6.28
N LYS A 70 -11.43 2.79 -5.72
CA LYS A 70 -11.03 2.93 -4.32
C LYS A 70 -9.67 3.59 -4.24
N VAL A 71 -9.61 4.75 -3.61
CA VAL A 71 -8.37 5.46 -3.36
C VAL A 71 -7.85 5.10 -1.96
N SER A 72 -6.60 4.70 -1.89
CA SER A 72 -5.88 4.44 -0.65
C SER A 72 -4.67 5.36 -0.54
N VAL A 73 -4.42 5.82 0.68
CA VAL A 73 -3.25 6.63 1.04
C VAL A 73 -2.34 5.82 1.94
N SER A 74 -1.05 5.77 1.62
CA SER A 74 -0.06 5.07 2.43
C SER A 74 1.21 5.91 2.58
N LEU A 75 2.01 5.57 3.60
CA LEU A 75 3.30 6.19 3.87
C LEU A 75 4.32 5.08 4.17
N ASP A 76 5.44 5.10 3.46
CA ASP A 76 6.59 4.26 3.77
C ASP A 76 7.33 4.86 4.96
N CYS A 77 7.17 4.23 6.14
CA CYS A 77 7.76 4.75 7.37
C CYS A 77 9.25 4.39 7.50
N THR A 78 9.59 3.13 7.29
CA THR A 78 10.98 2.63 7.33
C THR A 78 11.04 1.20 6.76
N SER A 79 12.20 0.83 6.20
CA SER A 79 12.49 -0.54 5.75
C SER A 79 13.39 -1.32 6.70
N ASN A 80 13.85 -0.72 7.80
CA ASN A 80 14.89 -1.26 8.68
C ASN A 80 14.42 -1.40 10.13
N ALA A 81 13.14 -1.70 10.35
CA ALA A 81 12.60 -1.88 11.69
C ALA A 81 12.93 -3.27 12.26
N ALA A 82 13.07 -3.32 13.57
CA ALA A 82 13.08 -4.57 14.34
C ALA A 82 11.84 -4.58 15.24
N ILE A 83 11.10 -5.68 15.17
CA ILE A 83 9.89 -5.88 15.96
C ILE A 83 10.25 -6.77 17.15
N LYS A 84 9.76 -6.43 18.34
CA LYS A 84 10.03 -7.18 19.58
C LYS A 84 8.74 -7.61 20.24
N TYR A 85 8.75 -8.86 20.75
CA TYR A 85 7.72 -9.39 21.62
C TYR A 85 8.37 -10.20 22.75
N GLY A 86 8.36 -9.69 23.99
CA GLY A 86 9.12 -10.29 25.08
C GLY A 86 10.61 -10.33 24.75
N GLU A 87 11.17 -11.54 24.77
CA GLU A 87 12.57 -11.79 24.40
C GLU A 87 12.78 -12.05 22.89
N GLU A 88 11.70 -12.37 22.17
CA GLU A 88 11.77 -12.63 20.72
C GLU A 88 11.91 -11.31 19.96
N LYS A 89 12.76 -11.33 18.92
CA LYS A 89 13.05 -10.15 18.09
C LYS A 89 13.27 -10.56 16.65
N THR A 90 12.74 -9.78 15.70
CA THR A 90 13.06 -9.94 14.27
C THR A 90 14.41 -9.31 13.94
N ASN A 91 14.96 -9.68 12.79
CA ASN A 91 16.05 -8.92 12.19
C ASN A 91 15.60 -7.49 11.86
N PRO A 92 16.52 -6.51 11.84
CA PRO A 92 16.20 -5.12 11.48
C PRO A 92 16.04 -4.95 9.96
N THR A 93 15.17 -5.73 9.36
CA THR A 93 14.87 -5.73 7.91
C THR A 93 13.38 -5.70 7.65
N VAL A 94 12.59 -5.34 8.67
CA VAL A 94 11.14 -5.28 8.56
C VAL A 94 10.71 -3.94 8.02
N ALA A 95 9.89 -3.95 6.97
CA ALA A 95 9.28 -2.74 6.43
C ALA A 95 8.04 -2.36 7.26
N VAL A 96 7.93 -1.08 7.59
CA VAL A 96 6.78 -0.51 8.29
C VAL A 96 6.04 0.43 7.35
N TYR A 97 4.77 0.15 7.09
CA TYR A 97 3.89 0.97 6.28
C TYR A 97 2.76 1.53 7.15
N ALA A 98 2.54 2.82 7.05
CA ALA A 98 1.34 3.42 7.58
C ALA A 98 0.28 3.48 6.50
N ILE A 99 -0.92 2.96 6.79
CA ILE A 99 -1.95 2.70 5.80
C ILE A 99 -3.32 3.23 6.25
N ASP A 100 -4.14 3.53 5.27
CA ASP A 100 -5.56 3.81 5.49
C ASP A 100 -6.42 2.53 5.44
N GLU A 101 -7.74 2.72 5.57
CA GLU A 101 -8.72 1.63 5.59
C GLU A 101 -8.87 0.87 4.26
N ASN A 102 -8.54 1.53 3.12
CA ASN A 102 -8.70 0.96 1.78
C ASN A 102 -7.46 0.17 1.30
N TYR A 103 -6.32 0.34 1.97
CA TYR A 103 -5.04 -0.19 1.51
C TYR A 103 -5.04 -1.70 1.28
N LEU A 104 -5.59 -2.46 2.23
CA LEU A 104 -5.58 -3.91 2.16
C LEU A 104 -6.33 -4.40 0.93
N GLU A 105 -7.48 -3.80 0.66
CA GLU A 105 -8.31 -4.16 -0.49
C GLU A 105 -7.63 -3.79 -1.82
N VAL A 106 -7.14 -2.54 -1.94
CA VAL A 106 -6.48 -2.08 -3.17
C VAL A 106 -5.21 -2.87 -3.48
N ARG A 107 -4.47 -3.28 -2.44
CA ARG A 107 -3.26 -4.12 -2.57
C ARG A 107 -3.55 -5.62 -2.58
N ASN A 108 -4.80 -6.01 -2.50
CA ASN A 108 -5.22 -7.40 -2.40
C ASN A 108 -4.49 -8.17 -1.30
N PHE A 109 -4.44 -7.58 -0.09
CA PHE A 109 -3.99 -8.26 1.10
C PHE A 109 -5.17 -8.84 1.85
N GLU A 110 -5.10 -10.13 2.17
CA GLU A 110 -6.06 -10.81 3.00
C GLU A 110 -5.57 -10.89 4.45
N VAL A 111 -6.48 -10.67 5.40
CA VAL A 111 -6.24 -10.92 6.82
C VAL A 111 -6.63 -12.37 7.12
N GLU A 112 -5.65 -13.21 7.47
CA GLU A 112 -5.87 -14.62 7.79
C GLU A 112 -6.43 -14.80 9.19
N HIS A 113 -5.95 -14.01 10.15
CA HIS A 113 -6.41 -14.03 11.53
C HIS A 113 -6.64 -12.64 12.06
N GLY A 114 -7.71 -12.44 12.83
CA GLY A 114 -8.06 -11.14 13.38
C GLY A 114 -8.87 -10.29 12.39
N ARG A 115 -8.52 -9.02 12.27
CA ARG A 115 -9.27 -8.04 11.43
C ARG A 115 -8.38 -6.93 10.88
N ALA A 116 -8.88 -6.24 9.86
CA ALA A 116 -8.33 -4.99 9.36
C ALA A 116 -8.52 -3.83 10.34
N PHE A 117 -7.91 -2.69 10.05
CA PHE A 117 -8.16 -1.44 10.77
C PHE A 117 -9.55 -0.91 10.47
N THR A 118 -10.19 -0.33 11.49
CA THR A 118 -11.41 0.44 11.29
C THR A 118 -11.06 1.88 10.86
N PRO A 119 -11.95 2.59 10.13
CA PRO A 119 -11.73 3.98 9.76
C PRO A 119 -11.43 4.87 10.99
N HIS A 120 -12.07 4.60 12.12
CA HIS A 120 -11.83 5.32 13.38
C HIS A 120 -10.40 5.09 13.92
N GLU A 121 -9.87 3.86 13.85
CA GLU A 121 -8.51 3.55 14.27
C GLU A 121 -7.47 4.24 13.37
N VAL A 122 -7.75 4.30 12.07
CA VAL A 122 -6.91 5.01 11.10
C VAL A 122 -6.90 6.51 11.36
N ALA A 123 -8.08 7.12 11.53
CA ALA A 123 -8.23 8.56 11.72
C ALA A 123 -7.64 9.08 13.04
N ASN A 124 -7.68 8.27 14.11
CA ASN A 124 -7.20 8.69 15.43
C ASN A 124 -5.76 8.23 15.75
N GLY A 125 -5.18 7.32 14.96
CA GLY A 125 -3.89 6.72 15.26
C GLY A 125 -3.96 5.90 16.54
N ALA A 126 -4.50 4.69 16.46
CA ALA A 126 -4.89 3.93 17.66
C ALA A 126 -3.80 2.99 18.19
N ASN A 127 -2.53 3.13 17.78
CA ASN A 127 -1.43 2.22 18.15
C ASN A 127 -1.80 0.73 17.91
N ARG A 128 -2.35 0.43 16.76
CA ARG A 128 -2.66 -0.93 16.30
C ARG A 128 -1.67 -1.37 15.25
N VAL A 129 -1.49 -2.69 15.12
CA VAL A 129 -0.61 -3.24 14.09
C VAL A 129 -1.21 -4.50 13.48
N ILE A 130 -1.01 -4.65 12.17
CA ILE A 130 -1.25 -5.88 11.43
C ILE A 130 0.12 -6.43 11.06
N LEU A 131 0.36 -7.69 11.38
CA LEU A 131 1.64 -8.36 11.15
C LEU A 131 1.62 -9.11 9.81
N GLY A 132 2.70 -9.03 9.05
CA GLY A 132 2.95 -9.91 7.93
C GLY A 132 3.24 -11.34 8.39
N ALA A 133 3.01 -12.32 7.51
CA ALA A 133 3.08 -13.74 7.86
C ALA A 133 4.45 -14.18 8.38
N GLU A 134 5.57 -13.65 7.84
CA GLU A 134 6.92 -14.00 8.30
C GLU A 134 7.19 -13.44 9.69
N ILE A 135 6.75 -12.21 9.98
CA ILE A 135 6.91 -11.59 11.29
C ILE A 135 6.12 -12.35 12.35
N PHE A 136 4.89 -12.73 12.01
CA PHE A 136 4.06 -13.57 12.88
C PHE A 136 4.71 -14.91 13.20
N LYS A 137 5.24 -15.61 12.18
CA LYS A 137 5.96 -16.89 12.39
C LYS A 137 7.17 -16.72 13.30
N THR A 138 7.96 -15.66 13.09
CA THR A 138 9.18 -15.39 13.86
C THR A 138 8.89 -15.11 15.33
N LEU A 139 7.90 -14.24 15.62
CA LEU A 139 7.65 -13.79 16.99
C LEU A 139 6.73 -14.72 17.78
N PHE A 140 5.78 -15.38 17.12
CA PHE A 140 4.70 -16.14 17.78
C PHE A 140 4.69 -17.63 17.43
N LYS A 141 5.67 -18.10 16.64
CA LYS A 141 5.80 -19.50 16.24
C LYS A 141 4.51 -20.07 15.64
N SER A 142 3.84 -19.25 14.81
CA SER A 142 2.57 -19.57 14.13
C SER A 142 1.40 -19.91 15.06
N LYS A 143 1.31 -19.27 16.24
CA LYS A 143 0.21 -19.44 17.19
C LYS A 143 -0.65 -18.18 17.25
N PRO A 144 -1.79 -18.12 16.52
CA PRO A 144 -2.63 -16.89 16.44
C PRO A 144 -3.17 -16.45 17.80
N GLU A 145 -3.55 -17.39 18.65
CA GLU A 145 -4.04 -17.15 20.00
C GLU A 145 -3.01 -16.48 20.92
N LYS A 146 -1.73 -16.59 20.57
CA LYS A 146 -0.63 -15.92 21.29
C LYS A 146 -0.28 -14.56 20.70
N ALA A 147 -0.75 -14.24 19.50
CA ALA A 147 -0.40 -13.02 18.78
C ALA A 147 -1.49 -11.95 18.88
N LEU A 148 -2.76 -12.33 18.67
CA LEU A 148 -3.87 -11.39 18.71
C LEU A 148 -4.00 -10.77 20.09
N ASP A 149 -4.30 -9.47 20.12
CA ASP A 149 -4.41 -8.63 21.32
C ASP A 149 -3.14 -8.47 22.15
N LYS A 150 -2.02 -9.07 21.73
CA LYS A 150 -0.72 -8.85 22.38
C LYS A 150 -0.08 -7.54 21.90
N THR A 151 0.82 -7.05 22.74
CA THR A 151 1.55 -5.82 22.44
C THR A 151 2.95 -6.14 21.95
N VAL A 152 3.27 -5.67 20.76
CA VAL A 152 4.63 -5.71 20.19
C VAL A 152 5.23 -4.32 20.20
N SER A 153 6.56 -4.24 20.18
CA SER A 153 7.29 -2.97 20.10
C SER A 153 7.92 -2.81 18.71
N ILE A 154 7.74 -1.65 18.13
CA ILE A 154 8.39 -1.21 16.90
C ILE A 154 9.23 0.01 17.28
N GLY A 155 10.56 -0.14 17.34
CA GLY A 155 11.40 0.89 17.94
C GLY A 155 11.03 1.15 19.40
N SER A 156 10.72 2.40 19.74
CA SER A 156 10.26 2.83 21.07
C SER A 156 8.75 2.73 21.28
N MET A 157 7.98 2.52 20.19
CA MET A 157 6.52 2.52 20.24
C MET A 157 5.94 1.14 20.47
N LYS A 158 4.82 1.09 21.22
CA LYS A 158 4.07 -0.13 21.50
C LYS A 158 2.78 -0.17 20.71
N TYR A 159 2.52 -1.29 20.04
CA TYR A 159 1.35 -1.52 19.21
C TYR A 159 0.64 -2.81 19.60
N ARG A 160 -0.70 -2.77 19.66
CA ARG A 160 -1.50 -3.98 19.87
C ARG A 160 -1.75 -4.67 18.53
N VAL A 161 -1.49 -5.95 18.44
CA VAL A 161 -1.76 -6.78 17.25
C VAL A 161 -3.26 -6.98 17.10
N VAL A 162 -3.83 -6.55 15.95
CA VAL A 162 -5.25 -6.71 15.62
C VAL A 162 -5.50 -7.65 14.47
N GLY A 163 -4.48 -7.90 13.65
CA GLY A 163 -4.58 -8.79 12.50
C GLY A 163 -3.24 -9.39 12.10
N ILE A 164 -3.32 -10.46 11.33
CA ILE A 164 -2.20 -11.18 10.75
C ILE A 164 -2.52 -11.38 9.28
N LEU A 165 -1.63 -10.96 8.40
CA LEU A 165 -1.81 -11.12 6.96
C LEU A 165 -1.60 -12.58 6.56
N LYS A 166 -2.39 -13.03 5.59
CA LYS A 166 -2.16 -14.26 4.87
C LYS A 166 -0.87 -14.16 4.06
N SER A 167 -0.07 -15.22 4.07
CA SER A 167 1.14 -15.25 3.26
C SER A 167 0.81 -15.23 1.78
N LYS A 168 1.47 -14.35 1.03
CA LYS A 168 1.38 -14.33 -0.45
C LYS A 168 2.31 -15.35 -1.10
N GLY A 169 3.09 -16.08 -0.30
CA GLY A 169 4.06 -17.08 -0.78
C GLY A 169 5.34 -16.46 -1.35
N THR A 170 6.23 -17.32 -1.82
CA THR A 170 7.54 -16.93 -2.39
C THR A 170 7.44 -16.41 -3.83
N SER A 171 6.24 -16.15 -4.34
CA SER A 171 6.02 -15.67 -5.69
C SER A 171 6.47 -14.21 -5.81
N MET A 172 7.55 -13.98 -6.51
CA MET A 172 8.12 -12.73 -7.03
C MET A 172 8.43 -11.57 -6.06
N ASN A 173 7.86 -11.49 -4.86
CA ASN A 173 8.14 -10.40 -3.91
C ASN A 173 8.16 -10.91 -2.47
N SER A 174 9.25 -11.58 -2.08
CA SER A 174 9.47 -12.11 -0.71
C SER A 174 9.39 -11.05 0.40
N ASN A 175 9.32 -9.76 0.03
CA ASN A 175 9.20 -8.67 1.00
C ASN A 175 7.77 -8.42 1.50
N ASP A 176 6.75 -8.98 0.83
CA ASP A 176 5.35 -8.76 1.23
C ASP A 176 5.03 -9.41 2.57
N ASP A 177 5.59 -10.57 2.85
CA ASP A 177 5.42 -11.27 4.13
C ASP A 177 6.26 -10.68 5.27
N ARG A 178 7.28 -9.84 4.92
CA ARG A 178 8.21 -9.21 5.89
C ARG A 178 7.88 -7.76 6.17
N ARG A 179 6.61 -7.47 6.36
CA ARG A 179 6.12 -6.13 6.65
C ARG A 179 5.23 -6.08 7.88
N VAL A 180 5.09 -4.89 8.42
CA VAL A 180 4.06 -4.56 9.39
C VAL A 180 3.31 -3.33 8.95
N LEU A 181 2.02 -3.32 9.22
CA LEU A 181 1.12 -2.24 8.86
C LEU A 181 0.63 -1.55 10.14
N ILE A 182 0.66 -0.22 10.15
CA ILE A 182 0.15 0.62 11.23
C ILE A 182 -0.87 1.62 10.67
N PRO A 183 -1.75 2.20 11.50
CA PRO A 183 -2.68 3.24 11.06
C PRO A 183 -1.96 4.46 10.48
N LEU A 184 -2.55 5.08 9.44
CA LEU A 184 -1.94 6.20 8.71
C LEU A 184 -1.55 7.35 9.62
N MET A 185 -2.42 7.70 10.59
CA MET A 185 -2.15 8.80 11.52
C MET A 185 -1.02 8.48 12.51
N ASP A 186 -0.76 7.20 12.83
CA ASP A 186 0.40 6.80 13.63
C ASP A 186 1.69 7.01 12.84
N GLY A 187 1.69 6.63 11.56
CA GLY A 187 2.82 6.91 10.66
C GLY A 187 3.11 8.39 10.57
N LYS A 188 2.08 9.21 10.35
CA LYS A 188 2.20 10.67 10.33
C LYS A 188 2.78 11.24 11.63
N ARG A 189 2.39 10.68 12.78
CA ARG A 189 2.79 11.19 14.11
C ARG A 189 4.21 10.79 14.49
N TYR A 190 4.57 9.51 14.27
CA TYR A 190 5.80 8.94 14.83
C TYR A 190 6.95 8.86 13.84
N TYR A 191 6.66 8.94 12.55
CA TYR A 191 7.66 8.91 11.48
C TYR A 191 7.74 10.25 10.74
N ALA A 192 7.24 11.34 11.36
CA ALA A 192 7.27 12.68 10.80
C ALA A 192 8.72 13.14 10.56
N GLY A 193 9.12 13.17 9.29
CA GLY A 193 10.36 13.80 8.82
C GLY A 193 10.04 14.87 7.78
N SER A 194 11.02 15.72 7.47
CA SER A 194 10.87 16.80 6.47
C SER A 194 10.59 16.31 5.05
N ASN A 195 10.76 15.01 4.78
CA ASN A 195 10.60 14.38 3.46
C ASN A 195 9.61 13.24 3.46
N GLN A 196 8.51 13.34 4.23
CA GLN A 196 7.44 12.33 4.13
C GLN A 196 6.83 12.34 2.75
N ASN A 197 6.93 11.21 2.06
CA ASN A 197 6.32 10.99 0.76
C ASN A 197 5.14 10.04 0.88
N TYR A 198 3.94 10.60 0.79
CA TYR A 198 2.72 9.80 0.75
C TYR A 198 2.51 9.23 -0.65
N GLN A 199 2.07 8.00 -0.71
CA GLN A 199 1.71 7.32 -1.95
C GLN A 199 0.20 7.20 -2.04
N LEU A 200 -0.33 7.42 -3.22
CA LEU A 200 -1.72 7.19 -3.56
C LEU A 200 -1.81 5.91 -4.38
N LEU A 201 -2.71 5.05 -4.00
CA LEU A 201 -3.02 3.81 -4.71
C LEU A 201 -4.48 3.86 -5.12
N ILE A 202 -4.75 3.67 -6.39
CA ILE A 202 -6.09 3.70 -6.96
C ILE A 202 -6.41 2.31 -7.49
N GLY A 203 -7.40 1.65 -6.87
CA GLY A 203 -7.90 0.35 -7.29
C GLY A 203 -9.18 0.50 -8.09
N LEU A 204 -9.23 -0.05 -9.28
CA LEU A 204 -10.38 -0.05 -10.16
C LEU A 204 -11.14 -1.36 -10.06
N THR A 205 -12.46 -1.29 -10.19
CA THR A 205 -13.31 -2.48 -10.32
C THR A 205 -13.21 -3.06 -11.72
N ASP A 206 -12.99 -2.20 -12.73
CA ASP A 206 -12.95 -2.57 -14.14
C ASP A 206 -11.61 -2.13 -14.75
N ALA A 207 -10.78 -3.11 -15.12
CA ALA A 207 -9.48 -2.88 -15.75
C ALA A 207 -9.55 -2.14 -17.09
N THR A 208 -10.68 -2.22 -17.80
CA THR A 208 -10.84 -1.57 -19.10
C THR A 208 -10.88 -0.03 -18.98
N GLN A 209 -11.16 0.48 -17.79
CA GLN A 209 -11.22 1.92 -17.50
C GLN A 209 -9.89 2.51 -17.01
N MET A 210 -8.81 1.75 -17.04
CA MET A 210 -7.50 2.16 -16.50
C MET A 210 -7.01 3.49 -17.11
N GLU A 211 -6.99 3.60 -18.42
CA GLU A 211 -6.52 4.82 -19.12
C GLU A 211 -7.37 6.06 -18.79
N ALA A 212 -8.68 5.89 -18.71
CA ALA A 212 -9.58 6.97 -18.33
C ALA A 212 -9.38 7.41 -16.88
N ALA A 213 -9.20 6.43 -15.97
CA ALA A 213 -8.94 6.67 -14.57
C ALA A 213 -7.59 7.39 -14.36
N GLU A 214 -6.53 6.93 -15.03
CA GLU A 214 -5.20 7.58 -14.97
C GLU A 214 -5.26 9.01 -15.49
N THR A 215 -5.92 9.25 -16.62
CA THR A 215 -6.08 10.60 -17.19
C THR A 215 -6.81 11.52 -16.21
N SER A 216 -7.90 11.06 -15.61
CA SER A 216 -8.65 11.80 -14.59
C SER A 216 -7.77 12.08 -13.36
N ALA A 217 -7.03 11.08 -12.89
CA ALA A 217 -6.13 11.19 -11.74
C ALA A 217 -5.00 12.21 -11.99
N ILE A 218 -4.39 12.18 -13.16
CA ILE A 218 -3.37 13.17 -13.57
C ILE A 218 -3.97 14.58 -13.54
N GLY A 219 -5.16 14.78 -14.12
CA GLY A 219 -5.83 16.08 -14.16
C GLY A 219 -6.09 16.61 -12.75
N LEU A 220 -6.61 15.78 -11.85
CA LEU A 220 -6.86 16.15 -10.46
C LEU A 220 -5.56 16.42 -9.69
N MET A 221 -4.54 15.57 -9.83
CA MET A 221 -3.28 15.74 -9.12
C MET A 221 -2.55 17.02 -9.54
N ARG A 222 -2.60 17.38 -10.83
CA ARG A 222 -2.12 18.69 -11.31
C ARG A 222 -2.85 19.85 -10.63
N SER A 223 -4.18 19.74 -10.45
CA SER A 223 -4.98 20.75 -9.73
C SER A 223 -4.60 20.84 -8.25
N VAL A 224 -4.48 19.71 -7.55
CA VAL A 224 -4.06 19.62 -6.14
C VAL A 224 -2.66 20.23 -5.94
N ARG A 225 -1.73 19.97 -6.85
CA ARG A 225 -0.38 20.53 -6.84
C ARG A 225 -0.28 21.95 -7.39
N ARG A 226 -1.38 22.50 -7.94
CA ARG A 226 -1.42 23.82 -8.57
C ARG A 226 -0.38 24.02 -9.67
N LEU A 227 -0.14 22.97 -10.46
CA LEU A 227 0.81 23.00 -11.58
C LEU A 227 0.25 23.88 -12.71
N LYS A 228 1.12 24.69 -13.31
CA LYS A 228 0.76 25.51 -14.49
C LYS A 228 0.59 24.62 -15.71
N ALA A 229 -0.20 25.07 -16.71
CA ALA A 229 -0.49 24.28 -17.92
C ALA A 229 0.78 23.82 -18.67
N ALA A 230 1.81 24.66 -18.72
CA ALA A 230 3.09 24.37 -19.39
C ALA A 230 4.09 23.61 -18.51
N GLN A 231 3.76 23.32 -17.27
CA GLN A 231 4.64 22.61 -16.34
C GLN A 231 4.46 21.11 -16.50
N GLU A 232 5.57 20.37 -16.60
CA GLU A 232 5.54 18.90 -16.62
C GLU A 232 5.05 18.33 -15.28
N ASN A 233 4.53 17.11 -15.33
CA ASN A 233 4.16 16.39 -14.10
C ASN A 233 5.43 16.00 -13.33
N ASP A 234 5.40 16.19 -12.05
CA ASP A 234 6.47 15.86 -11.10
C ASP A 234 6.13 14.61 -10.24
N PHE A 235 5.08 13.87 -10.68
CA PHE A 235 4.53 12.68 -10.05
C PHE A 235 4.24 11.58 -11.07
#